data_aa4db23e2414072ba9ba6b7a3c54db1b
#
_entry.id   aa4db23e2414072ba9ba6b7a3c54db1b
#
_cell.length_a   1.000
_cell.length_b   1.000
_cell.length_c   1.000
_cell.angle_alpha   90.00
_cell.angle_beta   90.00
_cell.angle_gamma   90.00
#
_symmetry.space_group_name_H-M   'P 1'
#
loop_
_entity.id
_entity.type
_entity.pdbx_description
1 polymer ?
#
loop_
_entity_poly.entity_id
_entity_poly.type
_entity_poly.pdbx_seq_one_letter_code
_entity_poly.pdbx_strand_id
1 'polypeptide(L)'
;MSFKKIIFIFFLIFSNSVFADDKMVLGLEVYNNKAQCGTCHTLHAAGSVGNIGPNLDQLKPQIPQIIAAVTNGIGMMPAWEGILTYEEIEAVAYYVFNSTKK
;
A
#
# COMPACT_ATOMS: atom_id res chain seq x y z
N MET A 1 -11.81 -37.83 -17.23
CA MET A 1 -10.36 -37.69 -17.27
C MET A 1 -9.89 -36.32 -17.67
N SER A 2 -10.47 -35.72 -18.71
CA SER A 2 -10.15 -34.33 -19.06
C SER A 2 -10.63 -33.29 -18.03
N PHE A 3 -11.57 -33.65 -17.19
CA PHE A 3 -12.10 -32.76 -16.16
C PHE A 3 -11.06 -32.30 -15.15
N LYS A 4 -10.17 -33.17 -14.73
CA LYS A 4 -9.16 -32.83 -13.72
C LYS A 4 -8.16 -31.81 -14.23
N LYS A 5 -7.81 -31.86 -15.51
CA LYS A 5 -6.87 -30.93 -16.11
C LYS A 5 -7.47 -29.51 -16.24
N ILE A 6 -8.74 -29.42 -16.60
CA ILE A 6 -9.44 -28.14 -16.73
C ILE A 6 -9.58 -27.45 -15.38
N ILE A 7 -9.95 -28.19 -14.35
CA ILE A 7 -10.08 -27.67 -12.99
C ILE A 7 -8.73 -27.16 -12.48
N PHE A 8 -7.65 -27.88 -12.77
CA PHE A 8 -6.31 -27.49 -12.33
C PHE A 8 -5.86 -26.18 -12.97
N ILE A 9 -6.11 -25.97 -14.27
CA ILE A 9 -5.77 -24.74 -14.98
C ILE A 9 -6.56 -23.54 -14.41
N PHE A 10 -7.84 -23.75 -14.12
CA PHE A 10 -8.69 -22.73 -13.53
C PHE A 10 -8.17 -22.30 -12.16
N PHE A 11 -7.69 -23.24 -11.35
CA PHE A 11 -7.13 -22.96 -10.04
C PHE A 11 -5.87 -22.09 -10.13
N LEU A 12 -5.00 -22.34 -11.12
CA LEU A 12 -3.78 -21.54 -11.33
C LEU A 12 -4.08 -20.10 -11.70
N ILE A 13 -5.09 -19.87 -12.53
CA ILE A 13 -5.51 -18.51 -12.91
C ILE A 13 -6.02 -17.75 -11.68
N PHE A 14 -6.75 -18.43 -10.81
CA PHE A 14 -7.33 -17.82 -9.63
C PHE A 14 -6.27 -17.37 -8.61
N SER A 15 -5.15 -18.09 -8.50
CA SER A 15 -4.12 -17.80 -7.50
C SER A 15 -3.36 -16.50 -7.78
N ASN A 16 -3.31 -16.01 -9.02
CA ASN A 16 -2.62 -14.77 -9.36
C ASN A 16 -3.33 -13.51 -8.82
N SER A 17 -4.64 -13.57 -8.59
CA SER A 17 -5.41 -12.43 -8.07
C SER A 17 -5.19 -12.19 -6.58
N VAL A 18 -4.81 -13.25 -5.83
CA VAL A 18 -4.72 -13.22 -4.37
C VAL A 18 -3.57 -12.33 -3.89
N PHE A 19 -2.44 -12.31 -4.59
CA PHE A 19 -1.27 -11.54 -4.17
C PHE A 19 -1.51 -10.02 -4.17
N ALA A 20 -2.19 -9.50 -5.18
CA ALA A 20 -2.50 -8.08 -5.27
C ALA A 20 -3.46 -7.66 -4.16
N ASP A 21 -4.48 -8.50 -3.87
CA ASP A 21 -5.44 -8.23 -2.80
C ASP A 21 -4.76 -8.25 -1.43
N ASP A 22 -3.87 -9.21 -1.20
CA ASP A 22 -3.12 -9.30 0.05
C ASP A 22 -2.24 -8.08 0.26
N LYS A 23 -1.60 -7.59 -0.80
CA LYS A 23 -0.75 -6.40 -0.73
C LYS A 23 -1.57 -5.15 -0.42
N MET A 24 -2.75 -5.01 -1.00
CA MET A 24 -3.65 -3.90 -0.69
C MET A 24 -4.13 -3.95 0.76
N VAL A 25 -4.48 -5.13 1.25
CA VAL A 25 -4.93 -5.31 2.65
C VAL A 25 -3.81 -4.98 3.61
N LEU A 26 -2.60 -5.48 3.37
CA LEU A 26 -1.44 -5.18 4.21
C LEU A 26 -1.11 -3.69 4.17
N GLY A 27 -1.16 -3.08 2.99
CA GLY A 27 -0.90 -1.65 2.83
C GLY A 27 -1.88 -0.79 3.62
N LEU A 28 -3.16 -1.12 3.58
CA LEU A 28 -4.19 -0.42 4.36
C LEU A 28 -3.94 -0.59 5.86
N GLU A 29 -3.58 -1.79 6.30
CA GLU A 29 -3.25 -2.06 7.70
C GLU A 29 -2.06 -1.23 8.17
N VAL A 30 -1.02 -1.13 7.35
CA VAL A 30 0.13 -0.28 7.66
C VAL A 30 -0.29 1.18 7.73
N TYR A 31 -1.05 1.64 6.75
CA TYR A 31 -1.49 3.03 6.68
C TYR A 31 -2.32 3.43 7.90
N ASN A 32 -3.29 2.61 8.27
CA ASN A 32 -4.23 2.95 9.34
C ASN A 32 -3.73 2.64 10.74
N ASN A 33 -3.00 1.53 10.92
CA ASN A 33 -2.70 1.03 12.25
C ASN A 33 -1.23 1.02 12.61
N LYS A 34 -0.38 0.47 11.74
CA LYS A 34 1.04 0.32 12.09
C LYS A 34 1.80 1.64 12.04
N ALA A 35 1.57 2.44 11.03
CA ALA A 35 2.27 3.71 10.85
C ALA A 35 1.38 4.93 11.05
N GLN A 36 0.08 4.75 11.06
CA GLN A 36 -0.90 5.82 11.28
C GLN A 36 -0.64 7.04 10.38
N CYS A 37 -0.47 6.78 9.10
CA CYS A 37 -0.15 7.80 8.10
C CYS A 37 -1.24 8.87 8.00
N GLY A 38 -2.48 8.49 8.27
CA GLY A 38 -3.63 9.39 8.23
C GLY A 38 -3.62 10.49 9.29
N THR A 39 -2.77 10.37 10.32
CA THR A 39 -2.60 11.44 11.29
C THR A 39 -2.09 12.72 10.61
N CYS A 40 -1.26 12.56 9.57
CA CYS A 40 -0.63 13.68 8.89
C CYS A 40 -1.12 13.89 7.46
N HIS A 41 -1.65 12.83 6.82
CA HIS A 41 -1.99 12.87 5.40
C HIS A 41 -3.48 12.71 5.16
N THR A 42 -3.98 13.41 4.14
CA THR A 42 -5.29 13.14 3.58
C THR A 42 -5.18 12.04 2.54
N LEU A 43 -6.01 11.02 2.67
CA LEU A 43 -6.16 9.95 1.68
C LEU A 43 -7.61 9.48 1.75
N HIS A 44 -8.38 9.80 0.73
CA HIS A 44 -9.82 9.55 0.73
C HIS A 44 -10.15 8.07 0.88
N ALA A 45 -9.42 7.21 0.17
CA ALA A 45 -9.65 5.76 0.21
C ALA A 45 -9.52 5.18 1.63
N ALA A 46 -8.67 5.77 2.46
CA ALA A 46 -8.48 5.33 3.85
C ALA A 46 -9.32 6.11 4.85
N GLY A 47 -10.11 7.08 4.38
CA GLY A 47 -10.93 7.91 5.26
C GLY A 47 -10.14 8.90 6.10
N SER A 48 -8.89 9.21 5.72
CA SER A 48 -8.05 10.09 6.51
C SER A 48 -8.10 11.53 5.99
N VAL A 49 -7.98 12.48 6.90
CA VAL A 49 -8.11 13.91 6.60
C VAL A 49 -7.00 14.74 7.24
N GLY A 50 -5.86 14.11 7.56
CA GLY A 50 -4.72 14.82 8.14
C GLY A 50 -4.18 15.89 7.19
N ASN A 51 -3.73 17.01 7.73
CA ASN A 51 -3.25 18.13 6.93
C ASN A 51 -1.86 18.62 7.35
N ILE A 52 -1.13 17.85 8.14
CA ILE A 52 0.24 18.19 8.52
C ILE A 52 1.19 17.91 7.35
N GLY A 53 1.00 16.77 6.68
CA GLY A 53 1.76 16.42 5.49
C GLY A 53 0.96 16.69 4.22
N PRO A 54 1.55 16.42 3.05
CA PRO A 54 0.85 16.59 1.77
C PRO A 54 -0.41 15.76 1.67
N ASN A 55 -1.40 16.30 0.99
CA ASN A 55 -2.61 15.58 0.60
C ASN A 55 -2.22 14.57 -0.49
N LEU A 56 -2.32 13.29 -0.17
CA LEU A 56 -1.85 12.23 -1.08
C LEU A 56 -2.72 12.11 -2.33
N ASP A 57 -4.02 12.41 -2.21
CA ASP A 57 -4.91 12.40 -3.36
C ASP A 57 -4.52 13.45 -4.41
N GLN A 58 -4.00 14.58 -3.95
CA GLN A 58 -3.52 15.65 -4.84
C GLN A 58 -2.11 15.37 -5.35
N LEU A 59 -1.24 14.86 -4.48
CA LEU A 59 0.16 14.60 -4.82
C LEU A 59 0.29 13.47 -5.84
N LYS A 60 -0.49 12.39 -5.70
CA LYS A 60 -0.45 11.20 -6.55
C LYS A 60 0.97 10.67 -6.71
N PRO A 61 1.62 10.28 -5.60
CA PRO A 61 3.04 9.90 -5.66
C PRO A 61 3.25 8.56 -6.32
N GLN A 62 4.44 8.38 -6.91
CA GLN A 62 4.85 7.13 -7.52
C GLN A 62 5.38 6.17 -6.46
N ILE A 63 5.33 4.87 -6.72
CA ILE A 63 5.76 3.84 -5.76
C ILE A 63 7.19 4.08 -5.26
N PRO A 64 8.21 4.31 -6.12
CA PRO A 64 9.57 4.55 -5.62
C PRO A 64 9.67 5.80 -4.73
N GLN A 65 8.90 6.83 -5.04
CA GLN A 65 8.84 8.06 -4.25
C GLN A 65 8.30 7.77 -2.86
N ILE A 66 7.24 6.98 -2.77
CA ILE A 66 6.63 6.61 -1.48
C ILE A 66 7.60 5.76 -0.67
N ILE A 67 8.23 4.76 -1.29
CA ILE A 67 9.19 3.88 -0.61
C ILE A 67 10.32 4.72 -0.02
N ALA A 68 10.88 5.65 -0.77
CA ALA A 68 11.97 6.49 -0.30
C ALA A 68 11.53 7.36 0.88
N ALA A 69 10.36 7.98 0.79
CA ALA A 69 9.84 8.84 1.85
C ALA A 69 9.55 8.07 3.13
N VAL A 70 8.94 6.89 3.03
CA VAL A 70 8.61 6.06 4.19
C VAL A 70 9.87 5.48 4.82
N THR A 71 10.82 5.03 4.00
CA THR A 71 12.06 4.44 4.49
C THR A 71 12.92 5.47 5.23
N ASN A 72 13.12 6.63 4.62
CA ASN A 72 14.10 7.61 5.07
C ASN A 72 13.50 8.77 5.87
N GLY A 73 12.20 8.99 5.75
CA GLY A 73 11.55 10.17 6.32
C GLY A 73 11.84 11.44 5.52
N ILE A 74 11.03 12.47 5.72
CA ILE A 74 11.24 13.78 5.13
C ILE A 74 10.71 14.82 6.11
N GLY A 75 11.58 15.73 6.57
CA GLY A 75 11.16 16.78 7.50
C GLY A 75 10.52 16.21 8.75
N MET A 76 9.26 16.54 9.00
CA MET A 76 8.54 16.04 10.18
C MET A 76 8.09 14.59 10.04
N MET A 77 8.07 14.07 8.83
CA MET A 77 7.71 12.67 8.59
C MET A 77 8.85 11.76 9.08
N PRO A 78 8.59 10.86 10.03
CA PRO A 78 9.65 10.00 10.55
C PRO A 78 10.09 8.94 9.55
N ALA A 79 11.30 8.44 9.73
CA ALA A 79 11.81 7.29 8.99
C ALA A 79 11.27 6.00 9.60
N TRP A 80 10.77 5.11 8.76
CA TRP A 80 10.16 3.86 9.20
C TRP A 80 11.06 2.65 9.00
N GLU A 81 12.26 2.85 8.43
CA GLU A 81 13.25 1.78 8.34
C GLU A 81 13.58 1.24 9.73
N GLY A 82 13.55 -0.09 9.87
CA GLY A 82 13.79 -0.73 11.16
C GLY A 82 12.55 -0.85 12.06
N ILE A 83 11.48 -0.11 11.75
CA ILE A 83 10.20 -0.18 12.46
C ILE A 83 9.21 -1.00 11.64
N LEU A 84 9.09 -0.70 10.35
CA LEU A 84 8.32 -1.51 9.41
C LEU A 84 9.28 -2.42 8.66
N THR A 85 8.80 -3.61 8.29
CA THR A 85 9.56 -4.49 7.40
C THR A 85 9.56 -3.90 5.98
N TYR A 86 10.49 -4.36 5.16
CA TYR A 86 10.51 -3.95 3.75
C TYR A 86 9.21 -4.30 3.05
N GLU A 87 8.67 -5.47 3.36
CA GLU A 87 7.38 -5.91 2.80
C GLU A 87 6.25 -4.97 3.17
N GLU A 88 6.24 -4.49 4.41
CA GLU A 88 5.23 -3.53 4.88
C GLU A 88 5.38 -2.17 4.20
N ILE A 89 6.61 -1.70 4.02
CA ILE A 89 6.89 -0.45 3.31
C ILE A 89 6.42 -0.57 1.85
N GLU A 90 6.75 -1.67 1.21
CA GLU A 90 6.33 -1.94 -0.15
C GLU A 90 4.81 -1.98 -0.28
N ALA A 91 4.16 -2.62 0.68
CA ALA A 91 2.71 -2.75 0.67
C ALA A 91 2.00 -1.40 0.85
N VAL A 92 2.48 -0.55 1.75
CA VAL A 92 1.86 0.76 1.93
C VAL A 92 2.09 1.65 0.71
N ALA A 93 3.25 1.54 0.06
CA ALA A 93 3.52 2.26 -1.18
C ALA A 93 2.56 1.81 -2.30
N TYR A 94 2.37 0.51 -2.42
CA TYR A 94 1.43 -0.07 -3.39
C TYR A 94 0.01 0.40 -3.11
N TYR A 95 -0.40 0.40 -1.85
CA TYR A 95 -1.74 0.83 -1.45
C TYR A 95 -1.98 2.30 -1.79
N VAL A 96 -1.07 3.19 -1.39
CA VAL A 96 -1.21 4.62 -1.63
C VAL A 96 -1.23 4.92 -3.13
N PHE A 97 -0.32 4.31 -3.88
CA PHE A 97 -0.26 4.50 -5.33
C PHE A 97 -1.57 4.08 -6.00
N ASN A 98 -2.05 2.89 -5.70
CA ASN A 98 -3.26 2.38 -6.34
C ASN A 98 -4.52 3.12 -5.90
N SER A 99 -4.50 3.74 -4.72
CA SER A 99 -5.62 4.53 -4.22
C SER A 99 -5.67 5.94 -4.82
N THR A 100 -4.58 6.42 -5.40
CA THR A 100 -4.47 7.82 -5.88
C THR A 100 -4.20 7.97 -7.37
N LYS A 101 -3.96 6.90 -8.09
CA LYS A 101 -3.44 6.94 -9.48
C LYS A 101 -4.42 7.40 -10.55
N LYS A 102 -5.55 7.90 -10.23
CA LYS A 102 -6.59 8.29 -11.20
C LYS A 102 -6.16 9.32 -12.22
#